data_25e0d9e6a4a7675ff5ff17f58e5f20e2
#
_entry.id   25e0d9e6a4a7675ff5ff17f58e5f20e2
#
_cell.length_a   1.000
_cell.length_b   1.000
_cell.length_c   1.000
_cell.angle_alpha   90.00
_cell.angle_beta   90.00
_cell.angle_gamma   90.00
#
_symmetry.space_group_name_H-M   'P 1'
#
loop_
_entity.id
_entity.type
_entity.pdbx_description
1 polymer ?
#
loop_
_entity_poly.entity_id
_entity_poly.type
_entity_poly.pdbx_seq_one_letter_code
_entity_poly.pdbx_strand_id
1 'polypeptide(L)'
;PRRIEHHWNYLYRMGPFRGSVLSGAVSAVDLALWDIKGKHLGVPTWELLGGKSRDKVRLYLLMGGDTPESAATNARAAVDDGFTAIKFDPIPHGFGDMTLHALVAGVEANVEAARDAIGGRADVILELHRKLTPLQAIPVAEAVRRFQPLFIEDPIQIDSIQSQGEISRRINAPFANGERLHTIWEFRELLVAGGTQFVRPDVGLAGGLTHVKKIAAIAESFHAAVVTHNFLTPLLTAASIHLDVSIPNFVAQEYSKGDEGPMARAYPGALTRDGGYIHAPEAPGLGVEVDLAILPEVGRTLLNPLRNPLRDDGSVLYAV
;
A
#
# COMPACT_ATOMS: atom_id res chain seq x y z
N PRO A 1 -1.41 -23.62 16.47
CA PRO A 1 -1.17 -22.15 16.58
C PRO A 1 0.01 -21.77 17.50
N ARG A 2 0.57 -22.66 18.33
CA ARG A 2 1.69 -22.31 19.24
C ARG A 2 3.04 -22.10 18.53
N ARG A 3 3.21 -22.56 17.28
CA ARG A 3 4.46 -22.54 16.52
C ARG A 3 4.30 -21.77 15.20
N ILE A 4 3.84 -20.52 15.25
CA ILE A 4 3.52 -19.73 14.06
C ILE A 4 4.75 -19.64 13.14
N GLU A 5 5.90 -19.26 13.67
CA GLU A 5 7.17 -19.18 12.90
C GLU A 5 7.56 -20.51 12.23
N HIS A 6 7.35 -21.63 12.91
CA HIS A 6 7.60 -22.97 12.35
C HIS A 6 6.64 -23.25 11.17
N HIS A 7 5.35 -22.97 11.34
CA HIS A 7 4.36 -23.20 10.28
C HIS A 7 4.65 -22.31 9.06
N TRP A 8 5.02 -21.05 9.31
CA TRP A 8 5.42 -20.14 8.25
C TRP A 8 6.58 -20.71 7.44
N ASN A 9 7.67 -21.08 8.10
CA ASN A 9 8.85 -21.65 7.45
C ASN A 9 8.56 -22.95 6.70
N TYR A 10 7.75 -23.83 7.29
CA TYR A 10 7.36 -25.09 6.68
C TYR A 10 6.58 -24.85 5.39
N LEU A 11 5.53 -24.05 5.42
CA LEU A 11 4.69 -23.73 4.28
C LEU A 11 5.49 -23.02 3.15
N TYR A 12 6.30 -22.05 3.51
CA TYR A 12 7.13 -21.33 2.56
C TYR A 12 8.15 -22.25 1.86
N ARG A 13 8.73 -23.23 2.57
CA ARG A 13 9.75 -24.14 2.02
C ARG A 13 9.16 -25.35 1.31
N MET A 14 7.95 -25.76 1.62
CA MET A 14 7.25 -26.85 0.96
C MET A 14 6.89 -26.52 -0.49
N GLY A 15 6.60 -25.25 -0.81
CA GLY A 15 6.29 -24.82 -2.16
C GLY A 15 7.58 -24.76 -3.00
N PRO A 16 7.71 -25.54 -4.10
CA PRO A 16 8.87 -25.46 -4.98
C PRO A 16 8.90 -24.16 -5.81
N PHE A 17 7.74 -23.54 -6.02
CA PHE A 17 7.59 -22.32 -6.80
C PHE A 17 7.31 -21.13 -5.89
N ARG A 18 8.04 -20.02 -6.09
CA ARG A 18 7.89 -18.77 -5.34
C ARG A 18 6.93 -17.81 -6.04
N GLY A 19 6.60 -16.72 -5.37
CA GLY A 19 5.79 -15.63 -5.92
C GLY A 19 4.46 -15.44 -5.19
N SER A 20 3.60 -14.59 -5.73
CA SER A 20 2.39 -14.07 -5.09
C SER A 20 1.41 -15.15 -4.63
N VAL A 21 1.23 -16.22 -5.43
CA VAL A 21 0.28 -17.29 -5.08
C VAL A 21 0.70 -18.02 -3.80
N LEU A 22 1.97 -18.43 -3.71
CA LEU A 22 2.48 -19.09 -2.52
C LEU A 22 2.48 -18.12 -1.33
N SER A 23 3.00 -16.93 -1.52
CA SER A 23 3.13 -15.94 -0.45
C SER A 23 1.76 -15.50 0.09
N GLY A 24 0.77 -15.31 -0.79
CA GLY A 24 -0.60 -15.02 -0.39
C GLY A 24 -1.25 -16.15 0.42
N ALA A 25 -1.06 -17.40 0.00
CA ALA A 25 -1.55 -18.56 0.75
C ALA A 25 -0.88 -18.68 2.13
N VAL A 26 0.42 -18.46 2.21
CA VAL A 26 1.17 -18.43 3.50
C VAL A 26 0.68 -17.28 4.37
N SER A 27 0.45 -16.09 3.81
CA SER A 27 -0.10 -14.94 4.53
C SER A 27 -1.46 -15.25 5.15
N ALA A 28 -2.37 -15.84 4.38
CA ALA A 28 -3.71 -16.18 4.87
C ALA A 28 -3.65 -17.12 6.07
N VAL A 29 -2.81 -18.16 6.02
CA VAL A 29 -2.61 -19.09 7.14
C VAL A 29 -1.95 -18.39 8.34
N ASP A 30 -0.97 -17.53 8.10
CA ASP A 30 -0.28 -16.78 9.15
C ASP A 30 -1.25 -15.87 9.91
N LEU A 31 -2.06 -15.09 9.19
CA LEU A 31 -3.07 -14.21 9.79
C LEU A 31 -4.08 -15.00 10.62
N ALA A 32 -4.57 -16.13 10.10
CA ALA A 32 -5.48 -16.99 10.85
C ALA A 32 -4.83 -17.55 12.14
N LEU A 33 -3.54 -17.89 12.13
CA LEU A 33 -2.83 -18.37 13.31
C LEU A 33 -2.63 -17.28 14.36
N TRP A 34 -2.38 -16.04 13.95
CA TRP A 34 -2.29 -14.90 14.85
C TRP A 34 -3.65 -14.56 15.46
N ASP A 35 -4.73 -14.56 14.66
CA ASP A 35 -6.09 -14.35 15.14
C ASP A 35 -6.51 -15.41 16.19
N ILE A 36 -6.33 -16.70 15.87
CA ILE A 36 -6.60 -17.81 16.79
C ILE A 36 -5.80 -17.65 18.10
N LYS A 37 -4.52 -17.27 18.01
CA LYS A 37 -3.67 -17.09 19.17
C LYS A 37 -4.15 -15.93 20.05
N GLY A 38 -4.48 -14.79 19.46
CA GLY A 38 -5.02 -13.63 20.17
C GLY A 38 -6.36 -13.95 20.85
N LYS A 39 -7.30 -14.56 20.12
CA LYS A 39 -8.59 -15.02 20.67
C LYS A 39 -8.43 -16.02 21.80
N HIS A 40 -7.52 -17.00 21.66
CA HIS A 40 -7.24 -17.98 22.72
C HIS A 40 -6.69 -17.35 24.00
N LEU A 41 -5.88 -16.33 23.89
CA LEU A 41 -5.28 -15.61 25.02
C LEU A 41 -6.15 -14.46 25.54
N GLY A 42 -7.22 -14.09 24.83
CA GLY A 42 -8.09 -12.97 25.18
C GLY A 42 -7.48 -11.60 24.96
N VAL A 43 -6.49 -11.49 24.07
CA VAL A 43 -5.75 -10.24 23.80
C VAL A 43 -5.75 -9.89 22.32
N PRO A 44 -5.70 -8.60 21.94
CA PRO A 44 -5.55 -8.16 20.56
C PRO A 44 -4.17 -8.59 20.02
N THR A 45 -4.11 -8.79 18.69
CA THR A 45 -2.89 -9.31 18.05
C THR A 45 -1.68 -8.39 18.22
N TRP A 46 -1.88 -7.05 18.23
CA TRP A 46 -0.77 -6.10 18.43
C TRP A 46 -0.04 -6.31 19.79
N GLU A 47 -0.74 -6.76 20.82
CA GLU A 47 -0.12 -7.05 22.12
C GLU A 47 0.89 -8.22 22.01
N LEU A 48 0.54 -9.24 21.20
CA LEU A 48 1.43 -10.36 20.91
C LEU A 48 2.60 -9.99 19.99
N LEU A 49 2.48 -8.89 19.27
CA LEU A 49 3.53 -8.37 18.41
C LEU A 49 4.52 -7.44 19.16
N GLY A 50 4.36 -7.26 20.46
CA GLY A 50 5.27 -6.51 21.32
C GLY A 50 4.68 -5.25 21.96
N GLY A 51 3.37 -5.03 21.78
CA GLY A 51 2.66 -3.90 22.37
C GLY A 51 2.54 -2.68 21.45
N LYS A 52 1.91 -1.64 21.95
CA LYS A 52 1.65 -0.40 21.21
C LYS A 52 2.88 0.49 21.12
N SER A 53 3.23 0.91 19.92
CA SER A 53 4.09 2.07 19.65
C SER A 53 3.26 3.35 19.48
N ARG A 54 1.94 3.23 19.23
CA ARG A 54 0.99 4.33 19.08
C ARG A 54 -0.44 3.89 19.39
N ASP A 55 -1.32 4.84 19.73
CA ASP A 55 -2.71 4.56 20.06
C ASP A 55 -3.65 4.63 18.85
N LYS A 56 -3.22 5.25 17.75
CA LYS A 56 -3.97 5.34 16.51
C LYS A 56 -3.04 5.33 15.30
N VAL A 57 -3.56 4.83 14.19
CA VAL A 57 -2.89 4.72 12.90
C VAL A 57 -3.40 5.83 11.99
N ARG A 58 -2.48 6.62 11.42
CA ARG A 58 -2.77 7.62 10.40
C ARG A 58 -3.07 6.94 9.07
N LEU A 59 -4.13 7.38 8.41
CA LEU A 59 -4.53 6.89 7.09
C LEU A 59 -4.18 7.90 6.00
N TYR A 60 -3.88 7.42 4.80
CA TYR A 60 -3.97 8.21 3.58
C TYR A 60 -5.05 7.65 2.67
N LEU A 61 -5.91 8.53 2.13
CA LEU A 61 -7.01 8.12 1.27
C LEU A 61 -6.53 7.93 -0.16
N LEU A 62 -6.78 6.73 -0.72
CA LEU A 62 -6.67 6.48 -2.15
C LEU A 62 -7.86 7.13 -2.87
N MET A 63 -7.57 8.00 -3.84
CA MET A 63 -8.58 8.74 -4.60
C MET A 63 -8.24 8.81 -6.10
N GLY A 64 -9.20 9.17 -6.93
CA GLY A 64 -8.96 9.51 -8.34
C GLY A 64 -8.34 10.90 -8.50
N GLY A 65 -7.57 11.12 -9.60
CA GLY A 65 -6.87 12.39 -9.81
C GLY A 65 -6.14 12.51 -11.14
N ASP A 66 -6.64 11.85 -12.17
CA ASP A 66 -6.08 11.79 -13.53
C ASP A 66 -6.45 13.01 -14.43
N THR A 67 -7.27 13.91 -13.90
CA THR A 67 -7.54 15.24 -14.45
C THR A 67 -7.40 16.32 -13.37
N PRO A 68 -7.10 17.59 -13.72
CA PRO A 68 -6.99 18.67 -12.73
C PRO A 68 -8.28 18.85 -11.90
N GLU A 69 -9.45 18.73 -12.53
CA GLU A 69 -10.74 18.88 -11.87
C GLU A 69 -11.00 17.76 -10.88
N SER A 70 -10.72 16.51 -11.27
CA SER A 70 -10.90 15.34 -10.39
C SER A 70 -9.91 15.39 -9.24
N ALA A 71 -8.66 15.73 -9.50
CA ALA A 71 -7.62 15.87 -8.48
C ALA A 71 -7.99 16.92 -7.43
N ALA A 72 -8.38 18.13 -7.85
CA ALA A 72 -8.77 19.21 -6.95
C ALA A 72 -10.03 18.89 -6.13
N THR A 73 -11.05 18.32 -6.78
CA THR A 73 -12.34 18.01 -6.15
C THR A 73 -12.18 16.91 -5.10
N ASN A 74 -11.52 15.81 -5.48
CA ASN A 74 -11.32 14.67 -4.59
C ASN A 74 -10.37 15.00 -3.43
N ALA A 75 -9.34 15.81 -3.68
CA ALA A 75 -8.43 16.26 -2.63
C ALA A 75 -9.14 17.10 -1.56
N ARG A 76 -10.01 18.06 -1.97
CA ARG A 76 -10.85 18.82 -1.04
C ARG A 76 -11.76 17.91 -0.23
N ALA A 77 -12.50 17.03 -0.90
CA ALA A 77 -13.42 16.11 -0.24
C ALA A 77 -12.71 15.22 0.79
N ALA A 78 -11.49 14.74 0.47
CA ALA A 78 -10.70 13.94 1.39
C ALA A 78 -10.29 14.73 2.65
N VAL A 79 -9.82 15.96 2.48
CA VAL A 79 -9.40 16.80 3.61
C VAL A 79 -10.60 17.23 4.46
N ASP A 80 -11.72 17.54 3.83
CA ASP A 80 -12.97 17.92 4.54
C ASP A 80 -13.56 16.71 5.30
N ASP A 81 -13.27 15.47 4.87
CA ASP A 81 -13.58 14.21 5.56
C ASP A 81 -12.55 13.83 6.65
N GLY A 82 -11.58 14.70 6.92
CA GLY A 82 -10.63 14.56 8.02
C GLY A 82 -9.31 13.87 7.69
N PHE A 83 -9.05 13.50 6.42
CA PHE A 83 -7.76 12.93 6.04
C PHE A 83 -6.66 14.00 6.02
N THR A 84 -5.50 13.63 6.55
CA THR A 84 -4.29 14.47 6.56
C THR A 84 -3.24 14.00 5.56
N ALA A 85 -3.55 12.98 4.78
CA ALA A 85 -2.75 12.49 3.65
C ALA A 85 -3.69 11.93 2.56
N ILE A 86 -3.33 12.16 1.31
CA ILE A 86 -4.06 11.69 0.13
C ILE A 86 -3.09 11.03 -0.85
N LYS A 87 -3.55 9.99 -1.55
CA LYS A 87 -2.81 9.32 -2.62
C LYS A 87 -3.65 9.26 -3.89
N PHE A 88 -3.06 9.56 -5.04
CA PHE A 88 -3.71 9.42 -6.33
C PHE A 88 -2.70 9.17 -7.45
N ASP A 89 -3.22 8.61 -8.53
CA ASP A 89 -2.47 8.44 -9.78
C ASP A 89 -2.66 9.71 -10.64
N PRO A 90 -1.61 10.52 -10.82
CA PRO A 90 -1.71 11.77 -11.58
C PRO A 90 -1.50 11.58 -13.08
N ILE A 91 -1.27 10.34 -13.56
CA ILE A 91 -0.95 10.08 -14.96
C ILE A 91 -2.22 10.24 -15.82
N PRO A 92 -2.23 11.11 -16.82
CA PRO A 92 -3.40 11.34 -17.66
C PRO A 92 -3.79 10.09 -18.47
N HIS A 93 -5.08 9.98 -18.81
CA HIS A 93 -5.54 8.98 -19.77
C HIS A 93 -4.82 9.09 -21.10
N GLY A 94 -4.56 7.97 -21.76
CA GLY A 94 -3.87 7.93 -23.04
C GLY A 94 -2.38 8.24 -22.98
N PHE A 95 -1.77 8.22 -21.79
CA PHE A 95 -0.36 8.57 -21.56
C PHE A 95 0.61 7.81 -22.47
N GLY A 96 0.24 6.61 -22.93
CA GLY A 96 1.08 5.74 -23.75
C GLY A 96 1.43 6.32 -25.11
N ASP A 97 0.56 7.17 -25.67
CA ASP A 97 0.69 7.78 -26.98
C ASP A 97 1.06 9.28 -26.89
N MET A 98 1.24 9.80 -25.68
CA MET A 98 1.66 11.18 -25.43
C MET A 98 3.15 11.36 -25.71
N THR A 99 3.50 12.57 -26.19
CA THR A 99 4.90 13.02 -26.13
C THR A 99 5.36 13.13 -24.68
N LEU A 100 6.66 12.98 -24.42
CA LEU A 100 7.21 13.14 -23.08
C LEU A 100 6.83 14.51 -22.47
N HIS A 101 6.86 15.57 -23.26
CA HIS A 101 6.48 16.90 -22.80
C HIS A 101 5.00 16.96 -22.37
N ALA A 102 4.09 16.38 -23.14
CA ALA A 102 2.66 16.35 -22.82
C ALA A 102 2.37 15.52 -21.56
N LEU A 103 3.04 14.38 -21.41
CA LEU A 103 2.93 13.55 -20.20
C LEU A 103 3.37 14.33 -18.95
N VAL A 104 4.56 14.93 -18.99
CA VAL A 104 5.09 15.69 -17.85
C VAL A 104 4.18 16.85 -17.49
N ALA A 105 3.75 17.64 -18.48
CA ALA A 105 2.85 18.77 -18.26
C ALA A 105 1.48 18.35 -17.71
N GLY A 106 0.93 17.23 -18.18
CA GLY A 106 -0.35 16.69 -17.69
C GLY A 106 -0.26 16.22 -16.23
N VAL A 107 0.80 15.48 -15.88
CA VAL A 107 1.03 15.06 -14.49
C VAL A 107 1.23 16.28 -13.58
N GLU A 108 2.03 17.24 -13.99
CA GLU A 108 2.28 18.46 -13.23
C GLU A 108 0.98 19.24 -12.97
N ALA A 109 0.12 19.41 -13.98
CA ALA A 109 -1.16 20.10 -13.84
C ALA A 109 -2.11 19.39 -12.86
N ASN A 110 -2.17 18.06 -12.88
CA ASN A 110 -2.98 17.28 -11.94
C ASN A 110 -2.51 17.44 -10.50
N VAL A 111 -1.20 17.39 -10.27
CA VAL A 111 -0.61 17.55 -8.93
C VAL A 111 -0.76 18.99 -8.42
N GLU A 112 -0.55 19.98 -9.28
CA GLU A 112 -0.77 21.41 -8.96
C GLU A 112 -2.21 21.67 -8.52
N ALA A 113 -3.18 21.18 -9.27
CA ALA A 113 -4.60 21.34 -8.97
C ALA A 113 -4.99 20.73 -7.61
N ALA A 114 -4.48 19.53 -7.28
CA ALA A 114 -4.69 18.90 -5.98
C ALA A 114 -4.04 19.75 -4.86
N ARG A 115 -2.78 20.16 -5.03
CA ARG A 115 -2.04 20.94 -4.03
C ARG A 115 -2.68 22.30 -3.79
N ASP A 116 -3.08 23.01 -4.83
CA ASP A 116 -3.75 24.32 -4.72
C ASP A 116 -5.10 24.20 -4.01
N ALA A 117 -5.83 23.11 -4.25
CA ALA A 117 -7.12 22.86 -3.64
C ALA A 117 -7.04 22.67 -2.12
N ILE A 118 -5.95 22.10 -1.61
CA ILE A 118 -5.82 21.74 -0.18
C ILE A 118 -4.74 22.57 0.54
N GLY A 119 -3.85 23.27 -0.17
CA GLY A 119 -2.71 23.95 0.45
C GLY A 119 -1.84 22.99 1.27
N GLY A 120 -1.45 23.41 2.47
CA GLY A 120 -0.66 22.61 3.41
C GLY A 120 -1.47 21.72 4.36
N ARG A 121 -2.79 21.53 4.14
CA ARG A 121 -3.67 20.80 5.07
C ARG A 121 -3.45 19.29 5.08
N ALA A 122 -2.88 18.72 4.01
CA ALA A 122 -2.57 17.29 3.91
C ALA A 122 -1.29 17.04 3.12
N ASP A 123 -0.63 15.91 3.41
CA ASP A 123 0.43 15.36 2.56
C ASP A 123 -0.15 14.81 1.28
N VAL A 124 0.59 15.00 0.18
CA VAL A 124 0.25 14.44 -1.14
C VAL A 124 1.19 13.29 -1.44
N ILE A 125 0.63 12.17 -1.84
CA ILE A 125 1.34 10.98 -2.29
C ILE A 125 0.98 10.74 -3.75
N LEU A 126 1.97 10.47 -4.57
CA LEU A 126 1.80 10.24 -6.01
C LEU A 126 2.06 8.78 -6.33
N GLU A 127 1.06 8.12 -6.87
CA GLU A 127 1.13 6.74 -7.32
C GLU A 127 1.38 6.70 -8.83
N LEU A 128 2.49 6.16 -9.29
CA LEU A 128 2.78 6.04 -10.72
C LEU A 128 2.46 4.63 -11.27
N HIS A 129 2.06 3.69 -10.40
CA HIS A 129 1.62 2.35 -10.77
C HIS A 129 2.56 1.61 -11.75
N ARG A 130 3.87 1.89 -11.68
CA ARG A 130 4.87 1.23 -12.55
C ARG A 130 4.69 1.47 -14.05
N LYS A 131 3.84 2.44 -14.41
CA LYS A 131 3.46 2.73 -15.81
C LYS A 131 4.61 3.31 -16.64
N LEU A 132 5.60 3.90 -15.98
CA LEU A 132 6.64 4.68 -16.64
C LEU A 132 7.92 3.88 -16.84
N THR A 133 8.66 4.26 -17.87
CA THR A 133 10.06 3.89 -18.03
C THR A 133 10.95 4.84 -17.23
N PRO A 134 12.22 4.49 -16.92
CA PRO A 134 13.15 5.42 -16.28
C PRO A 134 13.28 6.78 -16.99
N LEU A 135 13.19 6.79 -18.33
CA LEU A 135 13.26 8.02 -19.13
C LEU A 135 12.06 8.94 -18.92
N GLN A 136 10.92 8.40 -18.54
CA GLN A 136 9.69 9.15 -18.25
C GLN A 136 9.58 9.50 -16.76
N ALA A 137 9.91 8.54 -15.88
CA ALA A 137 9.78 8.70 -14.45
C ALA A 137 10.66 9.84 -13.89
N ILE A 138 11.88 9.99 -14.40
CA ILE A 138 12.81 11.02 -13.93
C ILE A 138 12.26 12.44 -14.21
N PRO A 139 11.90 12.83 -15.43
CA PRO A 139 11.37 14.18 -15.68
C PRO A 139 10.00 14.40 -15.03
N VAL A 140 9.15 13.37 -14.91
CA VAL A 140 7.88 13.46 -14.16
C VAL A 140 8.15 13.79 -12.69
N ALA A 141 9.02 13.03 -12.04
CA ALA A 141 9.34 13.25 -10.63
C ALA A 141 9.97 14.62 -10.36
N GLU A 142 10.84 15.11 -11.28
CA GLU A 142 11.44 16.43 -11.16
C GLU A 142 10.41 17.55 -11.29
N ALA A 143 9.44 17.43 -12.22
CA ALA A 143 8.37 18.40 -12.40
C ALA A 143 7.48 18.54 -11.16
N VAL A 144 7.14 17.43 -10.51
CA VAL A 144 6.25 17.43 -9.34
C VAL A 144 6.97 17.72 -8.02
N ARG A 145 8.30 17.74 -7.99
CA ARG A 145 9.11 17.97 -6.77
C ARG A 145 8.76 19.27 -6.04
N ARG A 146 8.44 20.34 -6.77
CA ARG A 146 8.05 21.64 -6.19
C ARG A 146 6.80 21.57 -5.30
N PHE A 147 5.93 20.57 -5.49
CA PHE A 147 4.73 20.36 -4.70
C PHE A 147 4.97 19.54 -3.42
N GLN A 148 6.22 19.15 -3.17
CA GLN A 148 6.66 18.44 -1.97
C GLN A 148 5.80 17.20 -1.68
N PRO A 149 5.76 16.19 -2.58
CA PRO A 149 5.08 14.95 -2.27
C PRO A 149 5.75 14.26 -1.07
N LEU A 150 4.94 13.64 -0.21
CA LEU A 150 5.47 12.83 0.90
C LEU A 150 6.35 11.71 0.37
N PHE A 151 5.90 11.06 -0.71
CA PHE A 151 6.69 10.16 -1.54
C PHE A 151 6.06 9.99 -2.93
N ILE A 152 6.87 9.46 -3.84
CA ILE A 152 6.43 8.97 -5.15
C ILE A 152 6.49 7.44 -5.08
N GLU A 153 5.37 6.80 -5.37
CA GLU A 153 5.21 5.37 -5.30
C GLU A 153 5.38 4.72 -6.67
N ASP A 154 6.06 3.58 -6.68
CA ASP A 154 6.21 2.67 -7.80
C ASP A 154 6.47 3.39 -9.14
N PRO A 155 7.56 4.17 -9.25
CA PRO A 155 7.82 4.98 -10.43
C PRO A 155 8.05 4.17 -11.71
N ILE A 156 8.63 2.98 -11.59
CA ILE A 156 8.90 2.05 -12.70
C ILE A 156 8.60 0.60 -12.28
N GLN A 157 8.60 -0.33 -13.24
CA GLN A 157 8.44 -1.76 -12.97
C GLN A 157 9.46 -2.25 -11.93
N ILE A 158 9.01 -3.12 -11.02
CA ILE A 158 9.82 -3.67 -9.93
C ILE A 158 10.73 -4.83 -10.37
N ASP A 159 10.67 -5.23 -11.63
CA ASP A 159 11.42 -6.35 -12.19
C ASP A 159 12.93 -6.25 -11.96
N SER A 160 13.45 -5.03 -11.79
CA SER A 160 14.85 -4.77 -11.47
C SER A 160 15.01 -3.89 -10.25
N ILE A 161 15.38 -4.50 -9.13
CA ILE A 161 15.73 -3.78 -7.89
C ILE A 161 16.91 -2.82 -8.11
N GLN A 162 17.88 -3.21 -8.96
CA GLN A 162 19.00 -2.33 -9.29
C GLN A 162 18.53 -1.06 -10.00
N SER A 163 17.59 -1.18 -10.95
CA SER A 163 17.03 -0.01 -11.65
C SER A 163 16.26 0.92 -10.70
N GLN A 164 15.57 0.39 -9.69
CA GLN A 164 14.97 1.21 -8.62
C GLN A 164 16.04 2.03 -7.88
N GLY A 165 17.15 1.41 -7.52
CA GLY A 165 18.27 2.09 -6.88
C GLY A 165 18.92 3.17 -7.77
N GLU A 166 19.01 2.91 -9.08
CA GLU A 166 19.57 3.87 -10.03
C GLU A 166 18.72 5.12 -10.19
N ILE A 167 17.40 4.96 -10.35
CA ILE A 167 16.50 6.12 -10.47
C ILE A 167 16.35 6.88 -9.16
N SER A 168 16.33 6.19 -8.02
CA SER A 168 16.28 6.84 -6.71
C SER A 168 17.47 7.79 -6.48
N ARG A 169 18.66 7.47 -6.99
CA ARG A 169 19.82 8.36 -6.93
C ARG A 169 19.75 9.56 -7.87
N ARG A 170 18.89 9.51 -8.90
CA ARG A 170 18.73 10.57 -9.90
C ARG A 170 17.55 11.50 -9.63
N ILE A 171 16.66 11.11 -8.75
CA ILE A 171 15.46 11.86 -8.43
C ILE A 171 15.56 12.36 -6.98
N ASN A 172 15.46 13.66 -6.80
CA ASN A 172 15.52 14.28 -5.48
C ASN A 172 14.12 14.35 -4.84
N ALA A 173 13.50 13.18 -4.65
CA ALA A 173 12.23 13.02 -3.94
C ALA A 173 12.22 11.66 -3.24
N PRO A 174 11.52 11.51 -2.11
CA PRO A 174 11.39 10.21 -1.44
C PRO A 174 10.58 9.23 -2.30
N PHE A 175 11.00 7.95 -2.30
CA PHE A 175 10.28 6.87 -2.97
C PHE A 175 9.67 5.89 -1.99
N ALA A 176 8.53 5.33 -2.38
CA ALA A 176 7.93 4.17 -1.77
C ALA A 176 7.82 3.03 -2.79
N ASN A 177 8.30 1.86 -2.42
CA ASN A 177 8.24 0.65 -3.25
C ASN A 177 7.95 -0.58 -2.39
N GLY A 178 7.36 -1.61 -2.98
CA GLY A 178 7.35 -2.91 -2.35
C GLY A 178 6.02 -3.65 -2.30
N GLU A 179 4.91 -3.11 -2.78
CA GLU A 179 3.61 -3.79 -2.77
C GLU A 179 3.62 -5.13 -3.54
N ARG A 180 4.55 -5.28 -4.48
CA ARG A 180 4.74 -6.51 -5.27
C ARG A 180 5.95 -7.34 -4.85
N LEU A 181 6.62 -6.97 -3.76
CA LEU A 181 7.67 -7.77 -3.15
C LEU A 181 7.09 -8.64 -2.03
N HIS A 182 7.68 -9.82 -1.82
CA HIS A 182 7.08 -10.82 -0.96
C HIS A 182 7.94 -11.21 0.24
N THR A 183 9.25 -10.96 0.17
CA THR A 183 10.18 -11.56 1.12
C THR A 183 11.13 -10.57 1.76
N ILE A 184 11.61 -10.91 2.97
CA ILE A 184 12.67 -10.14 3.65
C ILE A 184 13.92 -9.96 2.78
N TRP A 185 14.21 -10.91 1.89
CA TRP A 185 15.38 -10.87 1.01
C TRP A 185 15.19 -9.83 -0.07
N GLU A 186 14.04 -9.78 -0.72
CA GLU A 186 13.72 -8.78 -1.75
C GLU A 186 13.72 -7.36 -1.15
N PHE A 187 13.07 -7.16 0.00
CA PHE A 187 13.06 -5.87 0.69
C PHE A 187 14.47 -5.44 1.15
N ARG A 188 15.28 -6.40 1.64
CA ARG A 188 16.68 -6.13 1.97
C ARG A 188 17.46 -5.67 0.74
N GLU A 189 17.34 -6.36 -0.39
CA GLU A 189 18.04 -5.96 -1.63
C GLU A 189 17.59 -4.58 -2.12
N LEU A 190 16.29 -4.28 -2.04
CA LEU A 190 15.74 -2.97 -2.38
C LEU A 190 16.35 -1.85 -1.50
N LEU A 191 16.44 -2.07 -0.20
CA LEU A 191 17.04 -1.12 0.75
C LEU A 191 18.55 -0.97 0.54
N VAL A 192 19.27 -2.07 0.33
CA VAL A 192 20.73 -2.04 0.02
C VAL A 192 21.01 -1.29 -1.28
N ALA A 193 20.17 -1.46 -2.30
CA ALA A 193 20.28 -0.72 -3.55
C ALA A 193 19.96 0.79 -3.39
N GLY A 194 19.37 1.19 -2.26
CA GLY A 194 18.90 2.57 -2.03
C GLY A 194 17.65 2.90 -2.85
N GLY A 195 16.87 1.88 -3.25
CA GLY A 195 15.72 2.02 -4.13
C GLY A 195 14.44 2.53 -3.46
N THR A 196 14.46 2.77 -2.15
CA THR A 196 13.28 3.24 -1.42
C THR A 196 13.65 3.89 -0.08
N GLN A 197 12.86 4.85 0.38
CA GLN A 197 12.88 5.42 1.73
C GLN A 197 11.65 4.99 2.53
N PHE A 198 10.61 4.54 1.82
CA PHE A 198 9.39 3.99 2.41
C PHE A 198 9.15 2.58 1.86
N VAL A 199 9.25 1.56 2.69
CA VAL A 199 8.87 0.20 2.27
C VAL A 199 7.37 0.01 2.35
N ARG A 200 6.79 -0.62 1.32
CA ARG A 200 5.34 -0.85 1.18
C ARG A 200 4.98 -2.34 1.17
N PRO A 201 5.19 -3.08 2.24
CA PRO A 201 4.75 -4.46 2.26
C PRO A 201 3.23 -4.56 2.32
N ASP A 202 2.67 -5.52 1.60
CA ASP A 202 1.29 -5.97 1.75
C ASP A 202 1.24 -7.14 2.72
N VAL A 203 0.50 -7.00 3.83
CA VAL A 203 0.40 -8.05 4.85
C VAL A 203 -0.25 -9.32 4.30
N GLY A 204 -1.14 -9.19 3.30
CA GLY A 204 -1.77 -10.32 2.61
C GLY A 204 -0.89 -11.00 1.57
N LEU A 205 0.21 -10.38 1.12
CA LEU A 205 1.08 -10.90 0.07
C LEU A 205 2.52 -11.17 0.53
N ALA A 206 3.01 -10.45 1.53
CA ALA A 206 4.40 -10.55 1.99
C ALA A 206 4.58 -11.50 3.19
N GLY A 207 3.76 -12.56 3.29
CA GLY A 207 3.93 -13.62 4.26
C GLY A 207 3.27 -13.36 5.63
N GLY A 208 2.25 -12.51 5.69
CA GLY A 208 1.50 -12.23 6.91
C GLY A 208 2.26 -11.39 7.94
N LEU A 209 1.69 -11.29 9.12
CA LEU A 209 2.24 -10.51 10.24
C LEU A 209 3.63 -10.98 10.65
N THR A 210 3.86 -12.31 10.66
CA THR A 210 5.16 -12.89 11.02
C THR A 210 6.29 -12.38 10.14
N HIS A 211 6.06 -12.26 8.84
CA HIS A 211 7.12 -11.89 7.90
C HIS A 211 7.22 -10.39 7.73
N VAL A 212 6.09 -9.69 7.64
CA VAL A 212 6.08 -8.23 7.45
C VAL A 212 6.66 -7.50 8.66
N LYS A 213 6.48 -8.02 9.88
CA LYS A 213 7.18 -7.46 11.05
C LYS A 213 8.71 -7.54 10.93
N LYS A 214 9.25 -8.59 10.32
CA LYS A 214 10.69 -8.70 10.03
C LYS A 214 11.11 -7.70 8.95
N ILE A 215 10.27 -7.50 7.91
CA ILE A 215 10.51 -6.48 6.89
C ILE A 215 10.59 -5.10 7.53
N ALA A 216 9.66 -4.78 8.44
CA ALA A 216 9.67 -3.52 9.19
C ALA A 216 10.95 -3.32 10.02
N ALA A 217 11.40 -4.38 10.71
CA ALA A 217 12.66 -4.33 11.48
C ALA A 217 13.91 -4.17 10.60
N ILE A 218 13.93 -4.79 9.41
CA ILE A 218 15.00 -4.57 8.44
C ILE A 218 14.97 -3.12 7.97
N ALA A 219 13.80 -2.59 7.59
CA ALA A 219 13.64 -1.20 7.16
C ALA A 219 14.11 -0.21 8.24
N GLU A 220 13.78 -0.47 9.51
CA GLU A 220 14.22 0.34 10.65
C GLU A 220 15.74 0.45 10.71
N SER A 221 16.48 -0.63 10.45
CA SER A 221 17.95 -0.63 10.44
C SER A 221 18.58 0.21 9.32
N PHE A 222 17.78 0.58 8.30
CA PHE A 222 18.16 1.49 7.22
C PHE A 222 17.58 2.91 7.41
N HIS A 223 16.95 3.20 8.55
CA HIS A 223 16.17 4.43 8.78
C HIS A 223 15.04 4.62 7.76
N ALA A 224 14.58 3.54 7.14
CA ALA A 224 13.44 3.56 6.24
C ALA A 224 12.12 3.38 7.01
N ALA A 225 11.10 4.10 6.55
CA ALA A 225 9.77 4.03 7.13
C ALA A 225 8.91 2.94 6.49
N VAL A 226 7.82 2.58 7.16
CA VAL A 226 6.81 1.64 6.67
C VAL A 226 5.53 2.39 6.35
N VAL A 227 4.99 2.13 5.16
CA VAL A 227 3.67 2.55 4.70
C VAL A 227 3.00 1.32 4.10
N THR A 228 2.11 0.67 4.84
CA THR A 228 1.51 -0.60 4.43
C THR A 228 0.59 -0.45 3.22
N HIS A 229 0.78 -1.34 2.23
CA HIS A 229 -0.17 -1.49 1.14
C HIS A 229 -1.44 -2.18 1.65
N ASN A 230 -2.63 -1.65 1.30
CA ASN A 230 -3.90 -2.18 1.76
C ASN A 230 -5.05 -1.81 0.80
N PHE A 231 -5.54 -2.77 0.05
CA PHE A 231 -6.54 -2.51 -0.99
C PHE A 231 -7.72 -3.49 -0.99
N LEU A 232 -7.63 -4.66 -0.32
CA LEU A 232 -8.55 -5.77 -0.61
C LEU A 232 -9.78 -5.83 0.28
N THR A 233 -9.62 -5.91 1.61
CA THR A 233 -10.74 -6.21 2.51
C THR A 233 -10.56 -5.58 3.90
N PRO A 234 -11.67 -5.36 4.65
CA PRO A 234 -11.61 -4.95 6.05
C PRO A 234 -10.79 -5.87 6.95
N LEU A 235 -10.69 -7.16 6.62
CA LEU A 235 -9.84 -8.10 7.33
C LEU A 235 -8.35 -7.79 7.14
N LEU A 236 -7.94 -7.45 5.92
CA LEU A 236 -6.57 -7.05 5.63
C LEU A 236 -6.25 -5.71 6.29
N THR A 237 -7.19 -4.77 6.27
CA THR A 237 -7.06 -3.49 7.00
C THR A 237 -6.83 -3.75 8.49
N ALA A 238 -7.62 -4.60 9.14
CA ALA A 238 -7.44 -4.94 10.55
C ALA A 238 -6.04 -5.55 10.81
N ALA A 239 -5.61 -6.51 10.00
CA ALA A 239 -4.29 -7.12 10.14
C ALA A 239 -3.15 -6.09 10.01
N SER A 240 -3.26 -5.17 9.03
CA SER A 240 -2.28 -4.09 8.82
C SER A 240 -2.28 -3.12 10.01
N ILE A 241 -3.44 -2.73 10.54
CA ILE A 241 -3.53 -1.87 11.74
C ILE A 241 -2.84 -2.51 12.95
N HIS A 242 -2.98 -3.82 13.18
CA HIS A 242 -2.25 -4.49 14.26
C HIS A 242 -0.73 -4.43 14.10
N LEU A 243 -0.23 -4.56 12.87
CA LEU A 243 1.18 -4.37 12.58
C LEU A 243 1.59 -2.92 12.84
N ASP A 244 0.88 -1.96 12.24
CA ASP A 244 1.22 -0.54 12.23
C ASP A 244 1.21 0.07 13.64
N VAL A 245 0.32 -0.42 14.52
CA VAL A 245 0.32 -0.09 15.94
C VAL A 245 1.58 -0.57 16.64
N SER A 246 2.15 -1.72 16.22
CA SER A 246 3.22 -2.42 16.95
C SER A 246 4.65 -2.13 16.46
N ILE A 247 4.83 -1.39 15.36
CA ILE A 247 6.16 -1.08 14.79
C ILE A 247 6.53 0.40 15.00
N PRO A 248 7.79 0.73 15.34
CA PRO A 248 8.17 2.12 15.63
C PRO A 248 8.27 3.01 14.37
N ASN A 249 8.66 2.46 13.23
CA ASN A 249 8.98 3.17 12.00
C ASN A 249 7.80 3.30 11.01
N PHE A 250 6.57 3.20 11.49
CA PHE A 250 5.35 3.42 10.70
C PHE A 250 5.07 4.92 10.46
N VAL A 251 4.53 5.26 9.29
CA VAL A 251 4.15 6.65 8.93
C VAL A 251 2.67 6.81 8.62
N ALA A 252 2.14 6.03 7.69
CA ALA A 252 0.73 6.08 7.32
C ALA A 252 0.31 4.78 6.62
N GLN A 253 -0.97 4.42 6.71
CA GLN A 253 -1.54 3.26 6.05
C GLN A 253 -2.45 3.66 4.90
N GLU A 254 -2.38 2.91 3.83
CA GLU A 254 -3.32 3.00 2.72
C GLU A 254 -4.73 2.67 3.16
N TYR A 255 -5.68 3.49 2.72
CA TYR A 255 -7.08 3.30 3.00
C TYR A 255 -7.95 3.55 1.76
N SER A 256 -8.85 2.62 1.53
CA SER A 256 -9.88 2.73 0.50
C SER A 256 -11.25 2.77 1.18
N LYS A 257 -12.12 3.69 0.75
CA LYS A 257 -13.51 3.73 1.22
C LYS A 257 -14.32 2.45 0.89
N GLY A 258 -13.73 1.51 0.17
CA GLY A 258 -14.29 0.17 -0.02
C GLY A 258 -14.59 -0.54 1.31
N ASP A 259 -13.81 -0.27 2.35
CA ASP A 259 -14.04 -0.80 3.70
C ASP A 259 -15.33 -0.25 4.35
N GLU A 260 -15.86 0.86 3.87
CA GLU A 260 -17.11 1.47 4.34
C GLU A 260 -18.32 1.08 3.45
N GLY A 261 -18.06 0.38 2.36
CA GLY A 261 -19.06 0.01 1.36
C GLY A 261 -19.77 -1.32 1.63
N PRO A 262 -20.42 -1.90 0.62
CA PRO A 262 -21.15 -3.17 0.73
C PRO A 262 -20.30 -4.33 1.27
N MET A 263 -18.99 -4.33 1.00
CA MET A 263 -18.05 -5.33 1.49
C MET A 263 -18.00 -5.37 3.02
N ALA A 264 -18.13 -4.24 3.69
CA ALA A 264 -18.09 -4.16 5.15
C ALA A 264 -19.13 -5.05 5.84
N ARG A 265 -20.27 -5.31 5.18
CA ARG A 265 -21.34 -6.19 5.70
C ARG A 265 -20.88 -7.62 5.93
N ALA A 266 -19.89 -8.08 5.15
CA ALA A 266 -19.33 -9.42 5.28
C ALA A 266 -18.29 -9.54 6.42
N TYR A 267 -17.97 -8.41 7.09
CA TYR A 267 -16.93 -8.35 8.11
C TYR A 267 -17.43 -7.71 9.41
N PRO A 268 -18.25 -8.43 10.20
CA PRO A 268 -18.65 -7.95 11.53
C PRO A 268 -17.44 -7.59 12.40
N GLY A 269 -17.50 -6.45 13.07
CA GLY A 269 -16.39 -5.94 13.86
C GLY A 269 -15.30 -5.19 13.04
N ALA A 270 -15.50 -5.00 11.73
CA ALA A 270 -14.59 -4.20 10.91
C ALA A 270 -14.29 -2.85 11.57
N LEU A 271 -13.02 -2.46 11.52
CA LEU A 271 -12.55 -1.23 12.15
C LEU A 271 -13.16 0.00 11.48
N THR A 272 -13.64 0.93 12.29
CA THR A 272 -14.15 2.21 11.82
C THR A 272 -13.12 3.30 12.03
N ARG A 273 -13.02 4.23 11.09
CA ARG A 273 -12.15 5.39 11.20
C ARG A 273 -12.83 6.54 11.96
N ASP A 274 -12.00 7.38 12.53
CA ASP A 274 -12.34 8.70 13.06
C ASP A 274 -11.55 9.75 12.26
N GLY A 275 -12.21 10.43 11.33
CA GLY A 275 -11.54 11.25 10.33
C GLY A 275 -10.50 10.43 9.54
N GLY A 276 -9.27 10.90 9.49
CA GLY A 276 -8.14 10.23 8.84
C GLY A 276 -7.39 9.24 9.73
N TYR A 277 -8.01 8.65 10.77
CA TYR A 277 -7.35 7.76 11.72
C TYR A 277 -8.20 6.53 12.05
N ILE A 278 -7.54 5.41 12.37
CA ILE A 278 -8.13 4.25 13.03
C ILE A 278 -7.43 4.06 14.37
N HIS A 279 -8.21 3.91 15.45
CA HIS A 279 -7.67 3.60 16.78
C HIS A 279 -7.21 2.15 16.86
N ALA A 280 -6.23 1.89 17.74
CA ALA A 280 -5.75 0.54 17.99
C ALA A 280 -6.93 -0.34 18.43
N PRO A 281 -7.18 -1.49 17.77
CA PRO A 281 -8.29 -2.38 18.13
C PRO A 281 -8.04 -3.05 19.49
N GLU A 282 -9.09 -3.14 20.30
CA GLU A 282 -9.01 -3.74 21.65
C GLU A 282 -9.60 -5.17 21.69
N ALA A 283 -10.34 -5.58 20.66
CA ALA A 283 -10.92 -6.91 20.60
C ALA A 283 -9.86 -8.02 20.42
N PRO A 284 -10.05 -9.21 21.01
CA PRO A 284 -9.10 -10.32 20.90
C PRO A 284 -8.87 -10.77 19.45
N GLY A 285 -7.65 -11.17 19.13
CA GLY A 285 -7.25 -11.58 17.79
C GLY A 285 -7.13 -10.37 16.86
N LEU A 286 -7.62 -10.49 15.65
CA LEU A 286 -7.72 -9.38 14.69
C LEU A 286 -8.92 -8.46 14.95
N GLY A 287 -9.85 -8.89 15.82
CA GLY A 287 -11.04 -8.13 16.17
C GLY A 287 -12.12 -8.08 15.10
N VAL A 288 -11.97 -8.80 14.01
CA VAL A 288 -12.89 -8.84 12.87
C VAL A 288 -13.32 -10.27 12.60
N GLU A 289 -14.62 -10.46 12.38
CA GLU A 289 -15.19 -11.75 11.96
C GLU A 289 -15.49 -11.75 10.46
N VAL A 290 -15.71 -12.93 9.89
CA VAL A 290 -16.09 -13.10 8.49
C VAL A 290 -17.45 -13.80 8.43
N ASP A 291 -18.45 -13.13 7.83
CA ASP A 291 -19.75 -13.74 7.54
C ASP A 291 -19.68 -14.48 6.20
N LEU A 292 -19.50 -15.79 6.29
CA LEU A 292 -19.38 -16.68 5.13
C LEU A 292 -20.68 -16.79 4.33
N ALA A 293 -21.83 -16.39 4.88
CA ALA A 293 -23.10 -16.43 4.16
C ALA A 293 -23.23 -15.26 3.18
N ILE A 294 -22.68 -14.09 3.54
CA ILE A 294 -22.73 -12.88 2.71
C ILE A 294 -21.53 -12.80 1.75
N LEU A 295 -20.39 -13.35 2.13
CA LEU A 295 -19.15 -13.23 1.37
C LEU A 295 -19.23 -13.64 -0.11
N PRO A 296 -19.95 -14.72 -0.52
CA PRO A 296 -20.10 -15.08 -1.93
C PRO A 296 -20.83 -14.03 -2.79
N GLU A 297 -21.72 -13.27 -2.19
CA GLU A 297 -22.47 -12.19 -2.87
C GLU A 297 -21.57 -11.02 -3.25
N VAL A 298 -20.72 -10.60 -2.32
CA VAL A 298 -19.83 -9.44 -2.49
C VAL A 298 -18.54 -9.79 -3.24
N GLY A 299 -18.05 -11.03 -3.12
CA GLY A 299 -16.79 -11.47 -3.74
C GLY A 299 -16.84 -11.58 -5.28
N ARG A 300 -18.02 -11.76 -5.88
CA ARG A 300 -18.15 -11.85 -7.34
C ARG A 300 -17.89 -10.53 -8.07
N THR A 301 -17.95 -9.42 -7.38
CA THR A 301 -17.77 -8.07 -7.95
C THR A 301 -16.29 -7.69 -8.14
N LEU A 302 -15.37 -8.46 -7.56
CA LEU A 302 -13.92 -8.14 -7.55
C LEU A 302 -13.15 -8.61 -8.79
N LEU A 303 -13.77 -9.41 -9.66
CA LEU A 303 -13.13 -9.87 -10.89
C LEU A 303 -13.38 -8.86 -12.02
N ASN A 304 -12.76 -7.70 -11.95
CA ASN A 304 -12.60 -6.86 -13.12
C ASN A 304 -11.61 -7.55 -14.09
N PRO A 305 -11.99 -7.76 -15.36
CA PRO A 305 -11.02 -8.23 -16.33
C PRO A 305 -9.89 -7.22 -16.40
N LEU A 306 -8.66 -7.71 -16.21
CA LEU A 306 -7.46 -6.91 -16.40
C LEU A 306 -7.53 -6.29 -17.81
N ARG A 307 -7.69 -4.99 -17.87
CA ARG A 307 -7.58 -4.26 -19.14
C ARG A 307 -6.09 -4.07 -19.39
N ASN A 308 -5.54 -4.80 -20.34
CA ASN A 308 -4.23 -4.47 -20.88
C ASN A 308 -4.41 -3.28 -21.83
N PRO A 309 -4.03 -2.07 -21.45
CA PRO A 309 -4.09 -0.95 -22.37
C PRO A 309 -3.07 -1.19 -23.49
N LEU A 310 -3.52 -0.92 -24.70
CA LEU A 310 -2.66 -0.93 -25.89
C LEU A 310 -2.39 0.50 -26.30
N ARG A 311 -1.24 0.71 -26.92
CA ARG A 311 -0.95 1.94 -27.66
C ARG A 311 -1.68 1.92 -29.01
N ASP A 312 -1.71 3.07 -29.68
CA ASP A 312 -2.31 3.22 -31.01
C ASP A 312 -1.66 2.31 -32.06
N ASP A 313 -0.37 1.95 -31.87
CA ASP A 313 0.36 1.01 -32.71
C ASP A 313 0.12 -0.47 -32.38
N GLY A 314 -0.74 -0.76 -31.40
CA GLY A 314 -1.08 -2.12 -30.95
C GLY A 314 -0.06 -2.72 -29.97
N SER A 315 0.98 -2.02 -29.57
CA SER A 315 1.93 -2.51 -28.57
C SER A 315 1.33 -2.42 -27.16
N VAL A 316 1.77 -3.31 -26.25
CA VAL A 316 1.30 -3.37 -24.88
C VAL A 316 1.92 -2.23 -24.05
N LEU A 317 1.08 -1.49 -23.34
CA LEU A 317 1.52 -0.57 -22.29
C LEU A 317 1.84 -1.33 -20.99
N TYR A 318 2.80 -0.83 -20.24
CA TYR A 318 2.89 -1.19 -18.83
C TYR A 318 1.67 -0.61 -18.11
N ALA A 319 0.86 -1.51 -17.57
CA ALA A 319 -0.33 -1.14 -16.82
C ALA A 319 -0.37 -1.88 -15.47
N VAL A 320 -1.27 -1.43 -14.64
CA VAL A 320 -1.53 -1.97 -13.31
C VAL A 320 -1.86 -3.45 -13.34
#